data_fe58ccc7aeeafbaeee3aac41f0f12cc7
#
_entry.id   fe58ccc7aeeafbaeee3aac41f0f12cc7
#
_cell.length_a   1.000
_cell.length_b   1.000
_cell.length_c   1.000
_cell.angle_alpha   90.00
_cell.angle_beta   90.00
_cell.angle_gamma   90.00
#
_symmetry.space_group_name_H-M   'P 1'
#
loop_
_entity.id
_entity.type
_entity.pdbx_description
1 polymer ?
#
loop_
_entity_poly.entity_id
_entity_poly.type
_entity_poly.pdbx_seq_one_letter_code
_entity_poly.pdbx_strand_id
1 'polypeptide(L)'
;MIDLTGKKALVTGGSRGIGAAIAQMLAEYGADVAFTFQNSTHRAMAVAASIETHGRRGIAIQADSADPVAIRRSVDEAVAKLGGLDILVNNAGIALYGAIAEINVEDIDALLAVNVRGPILATQAAIAHLGPGGRVITIGSAGADRIVGSTGTIYYMTKSALQSFTRGLAQELGPRGITANLIQPGSTDTDMNPADGEYSEFQRNLVPLGRYSAPADIAAAVAFLASPAARQITGAILNVDSGLNT
;
A
#
# COMPACT_ATOMS: atom_id res chain seq x y z
N MET A 1 -4.69 14.81 -16.87
CA MET A 1 -4.14 13.50 -17.25
C MET A 1 -3.10 13.12 -16.21
N ILE A 2 -3.09 11.88 -15.77
CA ILE A 2 -2.03 11.35 -14.88
C ILE A 2 -0.79 11.14 -15.75
N ASP A 3 0.34 11.70 -15.33
CA ASP A 3 1.64 11.51 -15.97
C ASP A 3 2.69 11.33 -14.89
N LEU A 4 3.37 10.20 -14.90
CA LEU A 4 4.44 9.82 -13.98
C LEU A 4 5.76 9.56 -14.74
N THR A 5 5.87 10.07 -15.97
CA THR A 5 7.07 9.91 -16.79
C THR A 5 8.32 10.38 -16.05
N GLY A 6 9.32 9.50 -15.98
CA GLY A 6 10.58 9.76 -15.27
C GLY A 6 10.53 9.65 -13.76
N LYS A 7 9.36 9.34 -13.17
CA LYS A 7 9.24 9.09 -11.73
C LYS A 7 9.75 7.70 -11.37
N LYS A 8 10.21 7.55 -10.16
CA LYS A 8 10.80 6.36 -9.57
C LYS A 8 9.98 5.97 -8.35
N ALA A 9 9.35 4.81 -8.39
CA ALA A 9 8.43 4.35 -7.35
C ALA A 9 8.95 3.08 -6.66
N LEU A 10 8.74 2.99 -5.35
CA LEU A 10 8.88 1.76 -4.58
C LEU A 10 7.51 1.38 -4.01
N VAL A 11 7.07 0.13 -4.29
CA VAL A 11 5.83 -0.45 -3.75
C VAL A 11 6.19 -1.62 -2.85
N THR A 12 5.85 -1.57 -1.56
CA THR A 12 6.05 -2.72 -0.68
C THR A 12 4.94 -3.75 -0.89
N GLY A 13 5.30 -5.05 -0.97
CA GLY A 13 4.33 -6.13 -1.18
C GLY A 13 3.70 -6.13 -2.57
N GLY A 14 4.49 -5.89 -3.63
CA GLY A 14 4.02 -5.67 -5.00
C GLY A 14 3.87 -6.92 -5.87
N SER A 15 3.97 -8.15 -5.35
CA SER A 15 3.94 -9.37 -6.19
C SER A 15 2.54 -9.93 -6.46
N ARG A 16 1.48 -9.41 -5.81
CA ARG A 16 0.09 -9.85 -5.95
C ARG A 16 -0.93 -8.79 -5.50
N GLY A 17 -2.19 -9.04 -5.81
CA GLY A 17 -3.33 -8.25 -5.34
C GLY A 17 -3.19 -6.74 -5.61
N ILE A 18 -3.54 -5.92 -4.64
CA ILE A 18 -3.50 -4.45 -4.74
C ILE A 18 -2.09 -3.96 -5.09
N GLY A 19 -1.05 -4.51 -4.45
CA GLY A 19 0.33 -4.08 -4.68
C GLY A 19 0.82 -4.32 -6.12
N ALA A 20 0.47 -5.45 -6.72
CA ALA A 20 0.79 -5.73 -8.11
C ALA A 20 0.05 -4.78 -9.07
N ALA A 21 -1.24 -4.54 -8.84
CA ALA A 21 -2.03 -3.59 -9.63
C ALA A 21 -1.45 -2.16 -9.53
N ILE A 22 -1.02 -1.74 -8.33
CA ILE A 22 -0.36 -0.45 -8.13
C ILE A 22 0.93 -0.38 -8.93
N ALA A 23 1.81 -1.39 -8.82
CA ALA A 23 3.10 -1.40 -9.51
C ALA A 23 2.92 -1.31 -11.03
N GLN A 24 2.00 -2.10 -11.58
CA GLN A 24 1.66 -2.10 -13.01
C GLN A 24 1.07 -0.76 -13.46
N MET A 25 0.12 -0.19 -12.73
CA MET A 25 -0.52 1.07 -13.09
C MET A 25 0.43 2.26 -13.01
N LEU A 26 1.31 2.32 -12.00
CA LEU A 26 2.34 3.36 -11.95
C LEU A 26 3.26 3.30 -13.18
N ALA A 27 3.60 2.09 -13.64
CA ALA A 27 4.40 1.89 -14.85
C ALA A 27 3.64 2.26 -16.13
N GLU A 28 2.37 1.93 -16.23
CA GLU A 28 1.49 2.35 -17.33
C GLU A 28 1.46 3.89 -17.47
N TYR A 29 1.48 4.61 -16.35
CA TYR A 29 1.57 6.07 -16.35
C TYR A 29 3.00 6.63 -16.46
N GLY A 30 4.00 5.78 -16.69
CA GLY A 30 5.36 6.21 -17.06
C GLY A 30 6.41 6.15 -15.95
N ALA A 31 6.12 5.61 -14.77
CA ALA A 31 7.10 5.46 -13.71
C ALA A 31 7.97 4.20 -13.89
N ASP A 32 9.24 4.28 -13.50
CA ASP A 32 10.05 3.10 -13.22
C ASP A 32 9.71 2.59 -11.82
N VAL A 33 9.50 1.28 -11.65
CA VAL A 33 8.95 0.73 -10.42
C VAL A 33 9.82 -0.38 -9.86
N ALA A 34 10.30 -0.19 -8.63
CA ALA A 34 10.76 -1.29 -7.78
C ALA A 34 9.62 -1.73 -6.86
N PHE A 35 9.57 -3.00 -6.54
CA PHE A 35 8.60 -3.50 -5.56
C PHE A 35 9.17 -4.66 -4.76
N THR A 36 8.71 -4.77 -3.50
CA THR A 36 9.15 -5.87 -2.63
C THR A 36 8.19 -7.05 -2.69
N PHE A 37 8.73 -8.25 -2.44
CA PHE A 37 7.98 -9.49 -2.24
C PHE A 37 8.66 -10.37 -1.19
N GLN A 38 7.92 -11.25 -0.51
CA GLN A 38 8.48 -12.14 0.50
C GLN A 38 8.83 -13.52 -0.09
N ASN A 39 7.84 -14.27 -0.58
CA ASN A 39 8.01 -15.68 -0.92
C ASN A 39 7.73 -16.05 -2.39
N SER A 40 6.96 -15.25 -3.12
CA SER A 40 6.46 -15.64 -4.44
C SER A 40 7.32 -15.09 -5.57
N THR A 41 8.54 -15.63 -5.75
CA THR A 41 9.47 -15.21 -6.81
C THR A 41 8.83 -15.28 -8.20
N HIS A 42 8.11 -16.38 -8.53
CA HIS A 42 7.46 -16.52 -9.83
C HIS A 42 6.45 -15.38 -10.10
N ARG A 43 5.59 -15.05 -9.12
CA ARG A 43 4.63 -13.93 -9.25
C ARG A 43 5.36 -12.59 -9.36
N ALA A 44 6.42 -12.40 -8.59
CA ALA A 44 7.22 -11.17 -8.66
C ALA A 44 7.85 -10.98 -10.04
N MET A 45 8.42 -12.03 -10.62
CA MET A 45 8.98 -11.96 -11.98
C MET A 45 7.91 -11.69 -13.04
N ALA A 46 6.71 -12.23 -12.90
CA ALA A 46 5.59 -11.94 -13.81
C ALA A 46 5.16 -10.47 -13.74
N VAL A 47 5.11 -9.87 -12.53
CA VAL A 47 4.82 -8.43 -12.37
C VAL A 47 5.94 -7.57 -12.97
N ALA A 48 7.22 -7.92 -12.75
CA ALA A 48 8.33 -7.19 -13.33
C ALA A 48 8.28 -7.22 -14.87
N ALA A 49 8.05 -8.38 -15.46
CA ALA A 49 7.89 -8.52 -16.90
C ALA A 49 6.69 -7.70 -17.45
N SER A 50 5.57 -7.67 -16.73
CA SER A 50 4.41 -6.83 -17.09
C SER A 50 4.77 -5.34 -17.10
N ILE A 51 5.53 -4.86 -16.11
CA ILE A 51 6.02 -3.47 -16.07
C ILE A 51 6.90 -3.16 -17.30
N GLU A 52 7.76 -4.09 -17.69
CA GLU A 52 8.64 -3.93 -18.84
C GLU A 52 7.88 -3.82 -20.17
N THR A 53 6.67 -4.38 -20.30
CA THR A 53 5.83 -4.21 -21.49
C THR A 53 5.42 -2.75 -21.73
N HIS A 54 5.44 -1.91 -20.70
CA HIS A 54 5.21 -0.46 -20.80
C HIS A 54 6.49 0.34 -21.10
N GLY A 55 7.62 -0.35 -21.37
CA GLY A 55 8.92 0.29 -21.60
C GLY A 55 9.49 0.92 -20.31
N ARG A 56 9.08 0.45 -19.14
CA ARG A 56 9.56 0.91 -17.83
C ARG A 56 10.37 -0.17 -17.14
N ARG A 57 11.22 0.23 -16.20
CA ARG A 57 11.99 -0.73 -15.41
C ARG A 57 11.10 -1.34 -14.33
N GLY A 58 11.02 -2.68 -14.31
CA GLY A 58 10.34 -3.47 -13.29
C GLY A 58 11.36 -4.21 -12.43
N ILE A 59 11.50 -3.83 -11.14
CA ILE A 59 12.56 -4.37 -10.26
C ILE A 59 11.92 -5.07 -9.08
N ALA A 60 12.00 -6.40 -9.06
CA ALA A 60 11.57 -7.20 -7.92
C ALA A 60 12.70 -7.33 -6.89
N ILE A 61 12.39 -7.04 -5.61
CA ILE A 61 13.33 -7.08 -4.48
C ILE A 61 12.75 -7.98 -3.41
N GLN A 62 13.47 -9.04 -3.04
CA GLN A 62 13.02 -9.92 -1.97
C GLN A 62 13.28 -9.28 -0.60
N ALA A 63 12.21 -9.05 0.16
CA ALA A 63 12.27 -8.51 1.52
C ALA A 63 11.06 -8.94 2.34
N ASP A 64 11.29 -9.35 3.58
CA ASP A 64 10.25 -9.55 4.57
C ASP A 64 9.89 -8.21 5.20
N SER A 65 8.61 -7.83 5.14
CA SER A 65 8.10 -6.59 5.72
C SER A 65 8.00 -6.63 7.26
N ALA A 66 8.27 -7.77 7.89
CA ALA A 66 8.43 -7.88 9.34
C ALA A 66 9.87 -7.67 9.80
N ASP A 67 10.87 -7.83 8.92
CA ASP A 67 12.30 -7.72 9.24
C ASP A 67 12.83 -6.28 9.03
N PRO A 68 13.23 -5.57 10.12
CA PRO A 68 13.75 -4.21 10.03
C PRO A 68 14.97 -4.04 9.12
N VAL A 69 15.84 -5.06 9.06
CA VAL A 69 17.05 -5.03 8.23
C VAL A 69 16.68 -5.20 6.76
N ALA A 70 15.80 -6.17 6.46
CA ALA A 70 15.33 -6.40 5.08
C ALA A 70 14.57 -5.20 4.52
N ILE A 71 13.75 -4.52 5.34
CA ILE A 71 13.02 -3.31 4.94
C ILE A 71 14.02 -2.22 4.51
N ARG A 72 14.98 -1.85 5.37
CA ARG A 72 15.96 -0.80 5.06
C ARG A 72 16.77 -1.15 3.82
N ARG A 73 17.30 -2.37 3.77
CA ARG A 73 18.03 -2.86 2.59
C ARG A 73 17.22 -2.76 1.31
N SER A 74 15.94 -3.09 1.35
CA SER A 74 15.08 -3.03 0.16
C SER A 74 14.87 -1.61 -0.36
N VAL A 75 14.79 -0.62 0.51
CA VAL A 75 14.73 0.80 0.11
C VAL A 75 16.05 1.23 -0.53
N ASP A 76 17.18 0.94 0.10
CA ASP A 76 18.51 1.29 -0.41
C ASP A 76 18.75 0.63 -1.78
N GLU A 77 18.37 -0.65 -1.94
CA GLU A 77 18.48 -1.39 -3.18
C GLU A 77 17.58 -0.79 -4.28
N ALA A 78 16.34 -0.42 -3.94
CA ALA A 78 15.43 0.25 -4.89
C ALA A 78 16.02 1.58 -5.37
N VAL A 79 16.51 2.41 -4.45
CA VAL A 79 17.15 3.69 -4.77
C VAL A 79 18.37 3.50 -5.67
N ALA A 80 19.24 2.55 -5.34
CA ALA A 80 20.45 2.27 -6.13
C ALA A 80 20.09 1.81 -7.55
N LYS A 81 19.14 0.88 -7.68
CA LYS A 81 18.73 0.32 -8.98
C LYS A 81 17.91 1.30 -9.82
N LEU A 82 17.05 2.13 -9.21
CA LEU A 82 16.27 3.13 -9.92
C LEU A 82 17.06 4.42 -10.19
N GLY A 83 18.13 4.68 -9.42
CA GLY A 83 18.89 5.92 -9.45
C GLY A 83 18.18 7.08 -8.75
N GLY A 84 17.39 6.79 -7.70
CA GLY A 84 16.64 7.75 -6.87
C GLY A 84 15.27 7.22 -6.46
N LEU A 85 14.49 8.06 -5.75
CA LEU A 85 13.13 7.72 -5.32
C LEU A 85 12.24 8.99 -5.32
N ASP A 86 11.08 8.92 -5.94
CA ASP A 86 10.05 9.97 -5.94
C ASP A 86 8.79 9.55 -5.18
N ILE A 87 8.44 8.26 -5.23
CA ILE A 87 7.18 7.74 -4.72
C ILE A 87 7.45 6.51 -3.86
N LEU A 88 7.00 6.54 -2.60
CA LEU A 88 6.90 5.36 -1.75
C LEU A 88 5.44 4.98 -1.60
N VAL A 89 5.11 3.70 -1.86
CA VAL A 89 3.80 3.12 -1.55
C VAL A 89 3.97 2.04 -0.49
N ASN A 90 3.54 2.32 0.73
CA ASN A 90 3.45 1.36 1.83
C ASN A 90 2.19 0.51 1.64
N ASN A 91 2.30 -0.61 0.94
CA ASN A 91 1.18 -1.51 0.64
C ASN A 91 1.28 -2.85 1.37
N ALA A 92 2.47 -3.35 1.68
CA ALA A 92 2.62 -4.62 2.38
C ALA A 92 1.76 -4.68 3.65
N GLY A 93 1.03 -5.77 3.82
CA GLY A 93 0.15 -5.97 4.95
C GLY A 93 -0.32 -7.42 5.04
N ILE A 94 -0.68 -7.82 6.25
CA ILE A 94 -1.31 -9.11 6.56
C ILE A 94 -2.62 -8.87 7.31
N ALA A 95 -3.53 -9.84 7.21
CA ALA A 95 -4.76 -9.88 7.98
C ALA A 95 -4.81 -11.21 8.74
N LEU A 96 -4.82 -11.12 10.06
CA LEU A 96 -5.03 -12.22 10.98
C LEU A 96 -6.21 -11.87 11.86
N TYR A 97 -7.13 -12.79 12.02
CA TYR A 97 -8.39 -12.58 12.73
C TYR A 97 -8.48 -13.53 13.92
N GLY A 98 -8.97 -13.01 15.03
CA GLY A 98 -9.22 -13.76 16.25
C GLY A 98 -9.99 -12.90 17.26
N ALA A 99 -10.84 -13.51 18.08
CA ALA A 99 -11.44 -12.82 19.21
C ALA A 99 -10.34 -12.35 20.16
N ILE A 100 -10.52 -11.19 20.81
CA ILE A 100 -9.48 -10.59 21.67
C ILE A 100 -9.06 -11.51 22.83
N ALA A 101 -9.95 -12.41 23.27
CA ALA A 101 -9.65 -13.37 24.33
C ALA A 101 -8.85 -14.60 23.83
N GLU A 102 -8.73 -14.80 22.52
CA GLU A 102 -8.21 -16.04 21.92
C GLU A 102 -7.01 -15.80 21.00
N ILE A 103 -6.86 -14.56 20.46
CA ILE A 103 -5.74 -14.25 19.56
C ILE A 103 -4.42 -14.42 20.31
N ASN A 104 -3.48 -15.17 19.73
CA ASN A 104 -2.18 -15.42 20.33
C ASN A 104 -1.23 -14.22 20.18
N VAL A 105 -0.17 -14.18 20.98
CA VAL A 105 0.81 -13.08 20.99
C VAL A 105 1.59 -13.02 19.67
N GLU A 106 1.89 -14.16 19.09
CA GLU A 106 2.62 -14.28 17.83
C GLU A 106 1.86 -13.60 16.67
N ASP A 107 0.53 -13.77 16.60
CA ASP A 107 -0.30 -13.11 15.61
C ASP A 107 -0.40 -11.59 15.86
N ILE A 108 -0.48 -11.17 17.12
CA ILE A 108 -0.45 -9.75 17.49
C ILE A 108 0.88 -9.13 17.04
N ASP A 109 2.01 -9.76 17.38
CA ASP A 109 3.35 -9.29 17.03
C ASP A 109 3.55 -9.25 15.52
N ALA A 110 3.07 -10.25 14.78
CA ALA A 110 3.12 -10.27 13.31
C ALA A 110 2.32 -9.10 12.70
N LEU A 111 1.09 -8.87 13.18
CA LEU A 111 0.26 -7.75 12.74
C LEU A 111 0.93 -6.39 13.00
N LEU A 112 1.50 -6.20 14.18
CA LEU A 112 2.22 -4.96 14.53
C LEU A 112 3.50 -4.81 13.71
N ALA A 113 4.26 -5.88 13.54
CA ALA A 113 5.52 -5.87 12.79
C ALA A 113 5.29 -5.47 11.32
N VAL A 114 4.33 -6.12 10.64
CA VAL A 114 4.09 -5.89 9.22
C VAL A 114 3.25 -4.64 8.96
N ASN A 115 2.13 -4.47 9.67
CA ASN A 115 1.15 -3.43 9.34
C ASN A 115 1.48 -2.05 9.94
N VAL A 116 2.29 -1.99 11.00
CA VAL A 116 2.62 -0.73 11.70
C VAL A 116 4.10 -0.42 11.59
N ARG A 117 4.96 -1.27 12.15
CA ARG A 117 6.40 -1.03 12.15
C ARG A 117 6.99 -1.02 10.74
N GLY A 118 6.51 -1.91 9.86
CA GLY A 118 6.96 -1.99 8.46
C GLY A 118 6.84 -0.66 7.71
N PRO A 119 5.63 -0.06 7.60
CA PRO A 119 5.44 1.25 6.98
C PRO A 119 6.27 2.37 7.61
N ILE A 120 6.45 2.38 8.94
CA ILE A 120 7.27 3.36 9.63
C ILE A 120 8.73 3.25 9.17
N LEU A 121 9.31 2.04 9.18
CA LEU A 121 10.71 1.82 8.82
C LEU A 121 10.97 2.03 7.33
N ALA A 122 10.06 1.62 6.45
CA ALA A 122 10.16 1.87 5.02
C ALA A 122 10.13 3.38 4.72
N THR A 123 9.21 4.11 5.38
CA THR A 123 9.14 5.57 5.25
C THR A 123 10.39 6.24 5.81
N GLN A 124 10.86 5.84 6.99
CA GLN A 124 12.09 6.38 7.60
C GLN A 124 13.30 6.21 6.67
N ALA A 125 13.46 5.05 6.03
CA ALA A 125 14.54 4.82 5.08
C ALA A 125 14.35 5.65 3.80
N ALA A 126 13.11 5.76 3.28
CA ALA A 126 12.81 6.46 2.03
C ALA A 126 12.95 7.99 2.15
N ILE A 127 12.65 8.59 3.29
CA ILE A 127 12.63 10.06 3.49
C ILE A 127 13.97 10.71 3.13
N ALA A 128 15.11 10.03 3.33
CA ALA A 128 16.42 10.55 2.98
C ALA A 128 16.62 10.73 1.46
N HIS A 129 15.84 10.00 0.65
CA HIS A 129 15.94 9.96 -0.81
C HIS A 129 14.82 10.75 -1.52
N LEU A 130 13.75 11.09 -0.80
CA LEU A 130 12.64 11.88 -1.34
C LEU A 130 13.01 13.38 -1.36
N GLY A 131 12.92 13.99 -2.54
CA GLY A 131 13.06 15.43 -2.74
C GLY A 131 11.71 16.17 -2.81
N PRO A 132 11.72 17.49 -3.11
CA PRO A 132 10.51 18.26 -3.37
C PRO A 132 9.66 17.60 -4.46
N GLY A 133 8.35 17.52 -4.23
CA GLY A 133 7.44 16.76 -5.10
C GLY A 133 7.36 15.26 -4.79
N GLY A 134 8.06 14.79 -3.77
CA GLY A 134 7.98 13.40 -3.30
C GLY A 134 6.61 13.02 -2.78
N ARG A 135 6.30 11.73 -2.81
CA ARG A 135 5.02 11.14 -2.41
C ARG A 135 5.21 9.98 -1.46
N VAL A 136 4.50 9.99 -0.33
CA VAL A 136 4.31 8.82 0.54
C VAL A 136 2.83 8.48 0.52
N ILE A 137 2.49 7.28 0.03
CA ILE A 137 1.11 6.80 -0.05
C ILE A 137 1.04 5.51 0.75
N THR A 138 0.12 5.44 1.70
CA THR A 138 -0.03 4.26 2.56
C THR A 138 -1.36 3.57 2.28
N ILE A 139 -1.39 2.25 2.26
CA ILE A 139 -2.61 1.45 2.08
C ILE A 139 -3.11 1.00 3.44
N GLY A 140 -4.21 1.59 3.85
CA GLY A 140 -4.94 1.29 5.08
C GLY A 140 -5.99 0.20 4.89
N SER A 141 -7.17 0.47 5.44
CA SER A 141 -8.40 -0.33 5.28
C SER A 141 -9.61 0.53 5.68
N ALA A 142 -10.72 0.43 4.98
CA ALA A 142 -11.99 1.04 5.37
C ALA A 142 -12.46 0.56 6.76
N GLY A 143 -12.04 -0.63 7.16
CA GLY A 143 -12.26 -1.16 8.50
C GLY A 143 -11.56 -0.39 9.63
N ALA A 144 -10.68 0.56 9.32
CA ALA A 144 -10.10 1.48 10.30
C ALA A 144 -11.14 2.46 10.87
N ASP A 145 -12.17 2.80 10.11
CA ASP A 145 -13.25 3.70 10.51
C ASP A 145 -14.52 2.92 10.90
N ARG A 146 -14.82 1.83 10.22
CA ARG A 146 -15.98 0.98 10.48
C ARG A 146 -15.58 -0.48 10.61
N ILE A 147 -15.51 -0.97 11.84
CA ILE A 147 -15.20 -2.37 12.11
C ILE A 147 -16.34 -3.25 11.61
N VAL A 148 -15.98 -4.27 10.80
CA VAL A 148 -16.90 -5.25 10.27
C VAL A 148 -16.58 -6.62 10.87
N GLY A 149 -17.57 -7.26 11.48
CA GLY A 149 -17.40 -8.55 12.17
C GLY A 149 -16.86 -8.40 13.59
N SER A 150 -16.62 -9.52 14.26
CA SER A 150 -16.31 -9.59 15.70
C SER A 150 -14.87 -10.03 16.02
N THR A 151 -14.05 -10.33 15.01
CA THR A 151 -12.73 -10.97 15.22
C THR A 151 -11.55 -10.15 14.68
N GLY A 152 -11.80 -8.95 14.18
CA GLY A 152 -10.79 -8.11 13.51
C GLY A 152 -10.16 -7.02 14.38
N THR A 153 -10.38 -7.01 15.69
CA THR A 153 -10.00 -5.90 16.58
C THR A 153 -8.54 -5.46 16.42
N ILE A 154 -7.60 -6.40 16.48
CA ILE A 154 -6.16 -6.08 16.38
C ILE A 154 -5.80 -5.66 14.95
N TYR A 155 -6.31 -6.37 13.93
CA TYR A 155 -6.08 -5.98 12.54
C TYR A 155 -6.53 -4.53 12.27
N TYR A 156 -7.78 -4.20 12.61
CA TYR A 156 -8.31 -2.85 12.38
C TYR A 156 -7.58 -1.79 13.21
N MET A 157 -7.17 -2.11 14.44
CA MET A 157 -6.32 -1.24 15.25
C MET A 157 -5.02 -0.91 14.51
N THR A 158 -4.35 -1.90 13.89
CA THR A 158 -3.11 -1.65 13.12
C THR A 158 -3.36 -0.74 11.92
N LYS A 159 -4.52 -0.88 11.25
CA LYS A 159 -4.90 -0.03 10.13
C LYS A 159 -5.32 1.38 10.56
N SER A 160 -5.96 1.53 11.71
CA SER A 160 -6.29 2.84 12.30
C SER A 160 -5.02 3.61 12.72
N ALA A 161 -3.98 2.94 13.18
CA ALA A 161 -2.70 3.57 13.51
C ALA A 161 -2.09 4.32 12.32
N LEU A 162 -2.31 3.84 11.10
CA LEU A 162 -1.80 4.46 9.87
C LEU A 162 -2.44 5.81 9.56
N GLN A 163 -3.65 6.09 10.08
CA GLN A 163 -4.31 7.40 9.92
C GLN A 163 -3.51 8.50 10.63
N SER A 164 -3.20 8.31 11.93
CA SER A 164 -2.41 9.28 12.69
C SER A 164 -0.99 9.37 12.17
N PHE A 165 -0.38 8.24 11.77
CA PHE A 165 0.93 8.21 11.13
C PHE A 165 0.95 9.08 9.86
N THR A 166 -0.04 8.94 8.99
CA THR A 166 -0.16 9.73 7.76
C THR A 166 -0.29 11.22 8.04
N ARG A 167 -1.14 11.61 9.01
CA ARG A 167 -1.32 13.03 9.39
C ARG A 167 -0.04 13.61 9.99
N GLY A 168 0.66 12.86 10.83
CA GLY A 168 1.97 13.25 11.37
C GLY A 168 3.00 13.48 10.27
N LEU A 169 3.14 12.53 9.34
CA LEU A 169 4.04 12.66 8.20
C LEU A 169 3.73 13.89 7.33
N ALA A 170 2.45 14.20 7.12
CA ALA A 170 2.05 15.38 6.34
C ALA A 170 2.57 16.68 6.98
N GLN A 171 2.56 16.77 8.32
CA GLN A 171 3.11 17.92 9.05
C GLN A 171 4.64 17.96 8.97
N GLU A 172 5.31 16.82 9.17
CA GLU A 172 6.77 16.75 9.18
C GLU A 172 7.39 16.96 7.79
N LEU A 173 6.76 16.42 6.73
CA LEU A 173 7.32 16.41 5.38
C LEU A 173 6.82 17.57 4.50
N GLY A 174 5.71 18.21 4.88
CA GLY A 174 5.15 19.36 4.17
C GLY A 174 6.14 20.49 3.89
N PRO A 175 6.97 20.94 4.85
CA PRO A 175 8.00 21.94 4.62
C PRO A 175 9.05 21.57 3.56
N ARG A 176 9.20 20.26 3.27
CA ARG A 176 10.09 19.76 2.22
C ARG A 176 9.38 19.60 0.86
N GLY A 177 8.10 19.95 0.75
CA GLY A 177 7.29 19.78 -0.46
C GLY A 177 6.95 18.31 -0.77
N ILE A 178 6.93 17.43 0.26
CA ILE A 178 6.57 16.02 0.15
C ILE A 178 5.16 15.84 0.70
N THR A 179 4.29 15.14 -0.04
CA THR A 179 2.94 14.82 0.46
C THR A 179 2.87 13.42 1.05
N ALA A 180 2.05 13.25 2.08
CA ALA A 180 1.76 11.96 2.71
C ALA A 180 0.25 11.76 2.78
N ASN A 181 -0.27 10.65 2.18
CA ASN A 181 -1.69 10.36 2.13
C ASN A 181 -1.97 8.88 2.40
N LEU A 182 -3.18 8.59 2.84
CA LEU A 182 -3.68 7.24 3.11
C LEU A 182 -4.83 6.91 2.16
N ILE A 183 -4.81 5.73 1.58
CA ILE A 183 -5.96 5.14 0.88
C ILE A 183 -6.51 4.02 1.75
N GLN A 184 -7.82 4.00 1.95
CA GLN A 184 -8.54 2.98 2.70
C GLN A 184 -9.40 2.14 1.75
N PRO A 185 -8.88 0.98 1.28
CA PRO A 185 -9.68 0.05 0.50
C PRO A 185 -10.83 -0.54 1.32
N GLY A 186 -11.98 -0.71 0.67
CA GLY A 186 -13.03 -1.63 1.11
C GLY A 186 -12.72 -3.06 0.67
N SER A 187 -13.79 -3.87 0.57
CA SER A 187 -13.68 -5.24 0.06
C SER A 187 -13.14 -5.24 -1.36
N THR A 188 -11.93 -5.75 -1.52
CA THR A 188 -11.21 -5.79 -2.79
C THR A 188 -10.89 -7.24 -3.14
N ASP A 189 -11.16 -7.62 -4.39
CA ASP A 189 -10.95 -8.98 -4.90
C ASP A 189 -9.46 -9.32 -4.99
N THR A 190 -8.98 -10.08 -4.02
CA THR A 190 -7.58 -10.49 -3.88
C THR A 190 -7.49 -11.88 -3.26
N ASP A 191 -6.30 -12.50 -3.28
CA ASP A 191 -6.06 -13.77 -2.56
C ASP A 191 -6.39 -13.66 -1.05
N MET A 192 -6.31 -12.46 -0.47
CA MET A 192 -6.60 -12.21 0.95
C MET A 192 -8.10 -12.13 1.23
N ASN A 193 -8.89 -11.66 0.27
CA ASN A 193 -10.34 -11.47 0.37
C ASN A 193 -10.99 -11.70 -1.00
N PRO A 194 -11.14 -12.99 -1.42
CA PRO A 194 -11.67 -13.29 -2.75
C PRO A 194 -13.15 -12.94 -2.87
N ALA A 195 -13.54 -12.40 -4.04
CA ALA A 195 -14.90 -11.97 -4.31
C ALA A 195 -15.91 -13.13 -4.46
N ASP A 196 -15.43 -14.37 -4.57
CA ASP A 196 -16.20 -15.61 -4.55
C ASP A 196 -16.06 -16.40 -3.22
N GLY A 197 -15.41 -15.79 -2.20
CA GLY A 197 -15.22 -16.40 -0.88
C GLY A 197 -16.51 -16.46 -0.05
N GLU A 198 -16.46 -17.22 1.04
CA GLU A 198 -17.60 -17.51 1.94
C GLU A 198 -18.33 -16.24 2.44
N TYR A 199 -17.58 -15.17 2.71
CA TYR A 199 -18.14 -13.91 3.24
C TYR A 199 -18.47 -12.87 2.14
N SER A 200 -18.32 -13.23 0.87
CA SER A 200 -18.38 -12.26 -0.22
C SER A 200 -19.77 -11.62 -0.38
N GLU A 201 -20.84 -12.40 -0.24
CA GLU A 201 -22.22 -11.89 -0.31
C GLU A 201 -22.53 -10.95 0.87
N PHE A 202 -22.13 -11.33 2.07
CA PHE A 202 -22.26 -10.47 3.25
C PHE A 202 -21.55 -9.13 3.03
N GLN A 203 -20.32 -9.14 2.53
CA GLN A 203 -19.56 -7.91 2.29
C GLN A 203 -20.18 -7.05 1.18
N ARG A 204 -20.75 -7.64 0.11
CA ARG A 204 -21.47 -6.87 -0.92
C ARG A 204 -22.70 -6.15 -0.36
N ASN A 205 -23.41 -6.79 0.57
CA ASN A 205 -24.61 -6.24 1.20
C ASN A 205 -24.32 -5.10 2.18
N LEU A 206 -23.04 -4.92 2.59
CA LEU A 206 -22.63 -3.82 3.48
C LEU A 206 -22.36 -2.51 2.74
N VAL A 207 -22.21 -2.54 1.41
CA VAL A 207 -21.75 -1.39 0.65
C VAL A 207 -22.80 -0.90 -0.35
N PRO A 208 -23.03 0.43 -0.45
CA PRO A 208 -24.01 1.01 -1.38
C PRO A 208 -23.84 0.58 -2.85
N LEU A 209 -22.59 0.41 -3.34
CA LEU A 209 -22.37 -0.03 -4.71
C LEU A 209 -22.59 -1.54 -4.94
N GLY A 210 -22.85 -2.32 -3.90
CA GLY A 210 -23.19 -3.74 -3.96
C GLY A 210 -22.15 -4.66 -4.59
N ARG A 211 -20.88 -4.23 -4.63
CA ARG A 211 -19.82 -4.99 -5.30
C ARG A 211 -18.46 -4.83 -4.63
N TYR A 212 -17.60 -5.81 -4.85
CA TYR A 212 -16.16 -5.70 -4.56
C TYR A 212 -15.49 -4.70 -5.50
N SER A 213 -14.46 -4.03 -4.99
CA SER A 213 -13.52 -3.29 -5.83
C SER A 213 -12.57 -4.27 -6.53
N ALA A 214 -12.15 -3.94 -7.75
CA ALA A 214 -10.99 -4.58 -8.34
C ALA A 214 -9.70 -3.96 -7.77
N PRO A 215 -8.57 -4.68 -7.72
CA PRO A 215 -7.27 -4.10 -7.37
C PRO A 215 -6.91 -2.85 -8.18
N ALA A 216 -7.35 -2.78 -9.43
CA ALA A 216 -7.17 -1.62 -10.30
C ALA A 216 -7.88 -0.36 -9.81
N ASP A 217 -9.02 -0.48 -9.12
CA ASP A 217 -9.72 0.68 -8.56
C ASP A 217 -8.88 1.37 -7.47
N ILE A 218 -8.20 0.58 -6.65
CA ILE A 218 -7.29 1.07 -5.63
C ILE A 218 -6.02 1.66 -6.28
N ALA A 219 -5.49 0.99 -7.28
CA ALA A 219 -4.31 1.44 -8.02
C ALA A 219 -4.56 2.80 -8.72
N ALA A 220 -5.76 3.04 -9.24
CA ALA A 220 -6.14 4.31 -9.85
C ALA A 220 -6.08 5.48 -8.84
N ALA A 221 -6.56 5.26 -7.62
CA ALA A 221 -6.46 6.26 -6.55
C ALA A 221 -5.00 6.53 -6.15
N VAL A 222 -4.15 5.47 -6.09
CA VAL A 222 -2.71 5.62 -5.85
C VAL A 222 -2.07 6.44 -6.97
N ALA A 223 -2.33 6.11 -8.23
CA ALA A 223 -1.76 6.83 -9.38
C ALA A 223 -2.17 8.32 -9.38
N PHE A 224 -3.44 8.62 -9.03
CA PHE A 224 -3.89 10.00 -8.85
C PHE A 224 -3.09 10.73 -7.76
N LEU A 225 -2.98 10.15 -6.55
CA LEU A 225 -2.25 10.76 -5.44
C LEU A 225 -0.74 10.88 -5.72
N ALA A 226 -0.18 9.99 -6.53
CA ALA A 226 1.21 10.04 -6.97
C ALA A 226 1.46 11.16 -7.99
N SER A 227 0.43 11.61 -8.72
CA SER A 227 0.54 12.54 -9.83
C SER A 227 0.70 14.01 -9.40
N PRO A 228 1.13 14.90 -10.32
CA PRO A 228 1.14 16.32 -10.10
C PRO A 228 -0.26 16.92 -9.82
N ALA A 229 -1.34 16.28 -10.26
CA ALA A 229 -2.71 16.74 -10.01
C ALA A 229 -3.05 16.76 -8.52
N ALA A 230 -2.44 15.88 -7.71
CA ALA A 230 -2.63 15.79 -6.27
C ALA A 230 -1.60 16.58 -5.44
N ARG A 231 -0.84 17.50 -6.03
CA ARG A 231 0.27 18.22 -5.35
C ARG A 231 -0.14 19.02 -4.11
N GLN A 232 -1.43 19.35 -3.96
CA GLN A 232 -1.98 20.09 -2.82
C GLN A 232 -2.72 19.17 -1.84
N ILE A 233 -2.69 17.83 -2.06
CA ILE A 233 -3.35 16.87 -1.19
C ILE A 233 -2.29 16.25 -0.29
N THR A 234 -2.37 16.53 1.02
CA THR A 234 -1.50 15.92 2.04
C THR A 234 -2.27 15.74 3.35
N GLY A 235 -1.98 14.68 4.09
CA GLY A 235 -2.71 14.32 5.31
C GLY A 235 -4.11 13.75 5.06
N ALA A 236 -4.49 13.55 3.78
CA ALA A 236 -5.80 13.04 3.43
C ALA A 236 -5.91 11.53 3.71
N ILE A 237 -7.13 11.14 4.12
CA ILE A 237 -7.57 9.76 4.22
C ILE A 237 -8.66 9.59 3.16
N LEU A 238 -8.35 8.84 2.12
CA LEU A 238 -9.23 8.63 0.97
C LEU A 238 -9.84 7.23 1.02
N ASN A 239 -11.14 7.15 1.22
CA ASN A 239 -11.87 5.89 1.14
C ASN A 239 -12.08 5.49 -0.33
N VAL A 240 -11.71 4.26 -0.66
CA VAL A 240 -12.02 3.58 -1.94
C VAL A 240 -12.70 2.27 -1.56
N ASP A 241 -13.92 2.36 -1.08
CA ASP A 241 -14.58 1.34 -0.27
C ASP A 241 -16.02 1.02 -0.70
N SER A 242 -16.41 1.44 -1.89
CA SER A 242 -17.77 1.25 -2.43
C SER A 242 -18.87 1.85 -1.54
N GLY A 243 -18.52 2.81 -0.66
CA GLY A 243 -19.43 3.50 0.24
C GLY A 243 -19.60 2.81 1.60
N LEU A 244 -18.69 1.93 2.01
CA LEU A 244 -18.77 1.24 3.32
C LEU A 244 -18.84 2.24 4.48
N ASN A 245 -18.14 3.35 4.40
CA ASN A 245 -18.01 4.37 5.45
C ASN A 245 -18.92 5.60 5.23
N THR A 246 -20.06 5.41 4.60
CA THR A 246 -21.10 6.46 4.44
C THR A 246 -22.18 6.37 5.49
#